data_2eb99ad3fc252808f0f2a27213f326a6
#
_entry.id   2eb99ad3fc252808f0f2a27213f326a6
#
_cell.length_a   1.000
_cell.length_b   1.000
_cell.length_c   1.000
_cell.angle_alpha   90.00
_cell.angle_beta   90.00
_cell.angle_gamma   90.00
#
_symmetry.space_group_name_H-M   'P 1'
#
loop_
_entity.id
_entity.type
_entity.pdbx_description
1 polymer ?
#
loop_
_entity_poly.entity_id
_entity_poly.type
_entity_poly.pdbx_seq_one_letter_code
_entity_poly.pdbx_strand_id
1 'polypeptide(L)'
;MPDAGMLEDFLAGACVDAAVFALRPDYRALLLAVDGLVPGPGDQDSDALLHAAETAARQALDGGPTEQVPHVAAWREAYRAFGAKPQRTRNSLEALLRRAASGLPRVNRLTDVYNAVSVLHQIPLGGEDLSRYSGAPRLVRAAGTEPFDTAADGIAVIEHPDPGEVVWCDDAGVTCRRWNWRQARRTQLREDTTAALFILDALDPVTDQELHAAAEDLAARLARLGPGVRTVRRMMAADPAPGERG
;
A
#
# COMPACT_ATOMS: atom_id res chain seq x y z
N MET A 1 -6.36 -15.72 19.89
CA MET A 1 -6.97 -14.80 18.92
C MET A 1 -6.52 -13.41 19.32
N PRO A 2 -5.95 -12.58 18.45
CA PRO A 2 -5.71 -11.18 18.79
C PRO A 2 -7.04 -10.54 19.16
N ASP A 3 -7.03 -9.73 20.23
CA ASP A 3 -8.20 -9.00 20.69
C ASP A 3 -8.46 -7.81 19.73
N ALA A 4 -9.72 -7.36 19.57
CA ALA A 4 -10.04 -6.16 18.77
C ALA A 4 -9.21 -4.95 19.23
N GLY A 5 -8.96 -4.81 20.52
CA GLY A 5 -8.07 -3.80 21.10
C GLY A 5 -6.66 -3.84 20.56
N MET A 6 -6.12 -5.00 20.17
CA MET A 6 -4.76 -5.11 19.63
C MET A 6 -4.63 -4.45 18.26
N LEU A 7 -5.64 -4.56 17.37
CA LEU A 7 -5.61 -3.89 16.06
C LEU A 7 -5.74 -2.37 16.21
N GLU A 8 -6.59 -1.92 17.14
CA GLU A 8 -6.77 -0.51 17.46
C GLU A 8 -5.49 0.09 18.03
N ASP A 9 -4.85 -0.56 19.00
CA ASP A 9 -3.58 -0.13 19.60
C ASP A 9 -2.45 -0.10 18.57
N PHE A 10 -2.38 -1.11 17.70
CA PHE A 10 -1.40 -1.15 16.60
C PHE A 10 -1.55 0.05 15.66
N LEU A 11 -2.78 0.33 15.21
CA LEU A 11 -3.04 1.48 14.36
C LEU A 11 -2.89 2.82 15.11
N ALA A 12 -3.20 2.88 16.40
CA ALA A 12 -3.02 4.09 17.20
C ALA A 12 -1.55 4.52 17.28
N GLY A 13 -0.61 3.58 17.25
CA GLY A 13 0.82 3.85 17.20
C GLY A 13 1.35 4.30 15.82
N ALA A 14 0.56 4.15 14.74
CA ALA A 14 1.00 4.54 13.41
C ALA A 14 1.22 6.06 13.30
N CYS A 15 2.24 6.48 12.55
CA CYS A 15 2.48 7.90 12.32
C CYS A 15 3.09 8.19 10.95
N VAL A 16 2.91 9.42 10.50
CA VAL A 16 3.58 10.01 9.34
C VAL A 16 4.40 11.20 9.82
N ASP A 17 5.69 11.21 9.49
CA ASP A 17 6.60 12.28 9.87
C ASP A 17 6.19 13.59 9.19
N ALA A 18 6.33 14.71 9.92
CA ALA A 18 6.07 16.05 9.41
C ALA A 18 6.90 16.37 8.15
N ALA A 19 8.10 15.80 8.02
CA ALA A 19 8.93 15.95 6.84
C ALA A 19 8.36 15.31 5.57
N VAL A 20 7.46 14.32 5.71
CA VAL A 20 6.70 13.74 4.60
C VAL A 20 5.58 14.68 4.16
N PHE A 21 4.83 15.23 5.12
CA PHE A 21 3.81 16.24 4.84
C PHE A 21 4.40 17.55 4.29
N ALA A 22 5.60 17.93 4.72
CA ALA A 22 6.30 19.08 4.13
C ALA A 22 6.64 18.84 2.64
N LEU A 23 6.86 17.58 2.23
CA LEU A 23 7.10 17.20 0.84
C LEU A 23 5.79 17.17 0.03
N ARG A 24 4.71 16.64 0.62
CA ARG A 24 3.38 16.49 0.01
C ARG A 24 2.30 16.77 1.07
N PRO A 25 1.89 18.03 1.19
CA PRO A 25 0.83 18.41 2.15
C PRO A 25 -0.53 17.76 1.88
N ASP A 26 -0.77 17.37 0.63
CA ASP A 26 -1.98 16.69 0.16
C ASP A 26 -1.95 15.16 0.40
N TYR A 27 -0.86 14.62 0.99
CA TYR A 27 -0.76 13.20 1.24
C TYR A 27 -1.74 12.74 2.32
N ARG A 28 -2.40 11.62 2.01
CA ARG A 28 -3.28 10.89 2.95
C ARG A 28 -2.97 9.41 2.86
N ALA A 29 -2.97 8.75 4.01
CA ALA A 29 -2.92 7.30 4.09
C ALA A 29 -4.14 6.77 4.83
N LEU A 30 -4.84 5.79 4.25
CA LEU A 30 -5.82 5.02 4.98
C LEU A 30 -5.23 3.66 5.30
N LEU A 31 -5.01 3.41 6.59
CA LEU A 31 -4.55 2.13 7.10
C LEU A 31 -5.76 1.25 7.43
N LEU A 32 -5.73 0.01 6.98
CA LEU A 32 -6.73 -1.01 7.29
C LEU A 32 -6.01 -2.24 7.85
N ALA A 33 -6.14 -2.45 9.16
CA ALA A 33 -5.67 -3.65 9.82
C ALA A 33 -6.79 -4.70 9.83
N VAL A 34 -6.42 -5.94 9.57
CA VAL A 34 -7.36 -7.07 9.53
C VAL A 34 -6.77 -8.29 10.24
N ASP A 35 -7.60 -9.04 10.95
CA ASP A 35 -7.28 -10.36 11.48
C ASP A 35 -8.40 -11.36 11.23
N GLY A 36 -8.17 -12.63 11.63
CA GLY A 36 -9.13 -13.70 11.45
C GLY A 36 -9.27 -14.17 10.01
N LEU A 37 -8.34 -13.81 9.14
CA LEU A 37 -8.31 -14.29 7.76
C LEU A 37 -8.07 -15.79 7.72
N VAL A 38 -8.82 -16.49 6.86
CA VAL A 38 -8.53 -17.87 6.50
C VAL A 38 -7.49 -17.85 5.38
N PRO A 39 -6.26 -18.34 5.65
CA PRO A 39 -5.18 -18.29 4.67
C PRO A 39 -5.46 -19.22 3.48
N GLY A 40 -4.78 -18.96 2.35
CA GLY A 40 -4.88 -19.81 1.17
C GLY A 40 -4.25 -19.24 -0.09
N PRO A 41 -4.05 -20.10 -1.10
CA PRO A 41 -3.63 -19.67 -2.42
C PRO A 41 -4.69 -18.83 -3.11
N GLY A 42 -4.36 -18.28 -4.28
CA GLY A 42 -5.35 -17.69 -5.18
C GLY A 42 -6.45 -18.68 -5.54
N ASP A 43 -7.66 -18.18 -5.73
CA ASP A 43 -8.84 -18.96 -6.06
C ASP A 43 -9.61 -18.37 -7.25
N GLN A 44 -10.71 -19.01 -7.65
CA GLN A 44 -11.51 -18.55 -8.78
C GLN A 44 -12.07 -17.14 -8.55
N ASP A 45 -12.44 -16.77 -7.31
CA ASP A 45 -13.01 -15.46 -6.99
C ASP A 45 -11.92 -14.37 -7.11
N SER A 46 -10.72 -14.62 -6.59
CA SER A 46 -9.59 -13.67 -6.71
C SER A 46 -9.12 -13.54 -8.16
N ASP A 47 -9.13 -14.62 -8.95
CA ASP A 47 -8.80 -14.56 -10.38
C ASP A 47 -9.84 -13.79 -11.20
N ALA A 48 -11.14 -14.03 -10.96
CA ALA A 48 -12.21 -13.26 -11.58
C ALA A 48 -12.11 -11.76 -11.25
N LEU A 49 -11.72 -11.43 -10.03
CA LEU A 49 -11.51 -10.05 -9.61
C LEU A 49 -10.32 -9.41 -10.35
N LEU A 50 -9.21 -10.12 -10.50
CA LEU A 50 -8.06 -9.66 -11.29
C LEU A 50 -8.45 -9.44 -12.77
N HIS A 51 -9.25 -10.31 -13.36
CA HIS A 51 -9.76 -10.12 -14.73
C HIS A 51 -10.65 -8.87 -14.86
N ALA A 52 -11.49 -8.60 -13.86
CA ALA A 52 -12.28 -7.36 -13.82
C ALA A 52 -11.36 -6.12 -13.74
N ALA A 53 -10.32 -6.17 -12.90
CA ALA A 53 -9.34 -5.10 -12.77
C ALA A 53 -8.53 -4.89 -14.07
N GLU A 54 -8.12 -5.96 -14.76
CA GLU A 54 -7.46 -5.88 -16.06
C GLU A 54 -8.34 -5.21 -17.11
N THR A 55 -9.64 -5.48 -17.08
CA THR A 55 -10.61 -4.85 -17.99
C THR A 55 -10.78 -3.36 -17.67
N ALA A 56 -10.94 -3.01 -16.38
CA ALA A 56 -11.03 -1.62 -15.94
C ALA A 56 -9.75 -0.83 -16.26
N ALA A 57 -8.56 -1.42 -16.10
CA ALA A 57 -7.31 -0.79 -16.47
C ALA A 57 -7.22 -0.47 -17.96
N ARG A 58 -7.64 -1.39 -18.83
CA ARG A 58 -7.67 -1.14 -20.29
C ARG A 58 -8.60 0.02 -20.64
N GLN A 59 -9.76 0.08 -20.00
CA GLN A 59 -10.73 1.18 -20.20
C GLN A 59 -10.17 2.51 -19.68
N ALA A 60 -9.57 2.53 -18.49
CA ALA A 60 -9.00 3.73 -17.90
C ALA A 60 -7.84 4.30 -18.70
N LEU A 61 -7.06 3.46 -19.34
CA LEU A 61 -5.95 3.91 -20.19
C LEU A 61 -6.42 4.41 -21.55
N ASP A 62 -7.52 3.87 -22.10
CA ASP A 62 -8.06 4.22 -23.45
C ASP A 62 -6.96 4.38 -24.52
N GLY A 63 -5.99 3.46 -24.49
CA GLY A 63 -4.82 3.50 -25.38
C GLY A 63 -3.78 4.58 -25.06
N GLY A 64 -4.00 5.39 -24.03
CA GLY A 64 -3.06 6.42 -23.59
C GLY A 64 -1.93 5.86 -22.71
N PRO A 65 -0.86 6.64 -22.50
CA PRO A 65 0.25 6.23 -21.65
C PRO A 65 -0.12 6.28 -20.17
N THR A 66 0.27 5.26 -19.41
CA THR A 66 -0.04 5.10 -17.98
C THR A 66 0.38 6.32 -17.13
N GLU A 67 1.46 7.00 -17.50
CA GLU A 67 1.95 8.19 -16.81
C GLU A 67 1.06 9.42 -16.93
N GLN A 68 0.05 9.40 -17.80
CA GLN A 68 -0.96 10.46 -17.93
C GLN A 68 -2.20 10.23 -17.06
N VAL A 69 -2.35 9.05 -16.44
CA VAL A 69 -3.37 8.83 -15.41
C VAL A 69 -3.12 9.84 -14.28
N PRO A 70 -4.10 10.68 -13.90
CA PRO A 70 -3.86 11.83 -13.01
C PRO A 70 -3.17 11.45 -11.68
N HIS A 71 -3.63 10.40 -11.02
CA HIS A 71 -3.01 9.95 -9.76
C HIS A 71 -1.61 9.36 -9.96
N VAL A 72 -1.35 8.68 -11.08
CA VAL A 72 0.02 8.21 -11.43
C VAL A 72 0.94 9.42 -11.68
N ALA A 73 0.46 10.45 -12.37
CA ALA A 73 1.23 11.68 -12.59
C ALA A 73 1.62 12.35 -11.26
N ALA A 74 0.69 12.49 -10.33
CA ALA A 74 0.94 13.04 -8.99
C ALA A 74 2.00 12.22 -8.22
N TRP A 75 1.92 10.90 -8.26
CA TRP A 75 2.93 10.02 -7.65
C TRP A 75 4.30 10.14 -8.31
N ARG A 76 4.37 10.32 -9.62
CA ARG A 76 5.64 10.56 -10.31
C ARG A 76 6.29 11.88 -9.88
N GLU A 77 5.50 12.91 -9.61
CA GLU A 77 6.00 14.18 -9.05
C GLU A 77 6.49 13.99 -7.61
N ALA A 78 5.73 13.31 -6.76
CA ALA A 78 6.15 12.99 -5.40
C ALA A 78 7.49 12.23 -5.38
N TYR A 79 7.68 11.27 -6.27
CA TYR A 79 8.95 10.52 -6.38
C TYR A 79 10.12 11.43 -6.77
N ARG A 80 9.93 12.35 -7.73
CA ARG A 80 10.97 13.33 -8.10
C ARG A 80 11.35 14.24 -6.93
N ALA A 81 10.36 14.62 -6.11
CA ALA A 81 10.55 15.54 -5.00
C ALA A 81 11.50 14.99 -3.92
N PHE A 82 11.58 13.67 -3.72
CA PHE A 82 12.57 13.05 -2.85
C PHE A 82 13.77 12.43 -3.58
N GLY A 83 13.96 12.72 -4.88
CA GLY A 83 15.13 12.33 -5.66
C GLY A 83 15.02 10.99 -6.39
N ALA A 84 13.91 10.27 -6.28
CA ALA A 84 13.69 9.05 -7.04
C ALA A 84 13.43 9.35 -8.53
N LYS A 85 13.76 8.37 -9.38
CA LYS A 85 13.58 8.46 -10.84
C LYS A 85 12.39 7.59 -11.27
N PRO A 86 11.19 8.18 -11.52
CA PRO A 86 9.98 7.39 -11.84
C PRO A 86 10.12 6.48 -13.05
N GLN A 87 11.05 6.78 -13.96
CA GLN A 87 11.34 5.93 -15.12
C GLN A 87 12.00 4.59 -14.72
N ARG A 88 12.74 4.58 -13.62
CA ARG A 88 13.45 3.39 -13.09
C ARG A 88 12.68 2.70 -11.98
N THR A 89 11.98 3.47 -11.14
CA THR A 89 11.21 2.99 -10.01
C THR A 89 9.82 3.57 -10.07
N ARG A 90 8.83 2.71 -10.29
CA ARG A 90 7.42 3.09 -10.42
C ARG A 90 6.70 2.84 -9.11
N ASN A 91 5.73 3.69 -8.77
CA ASN A 91 4.78 3.35 -7.70
C ASN A 91 4.00 2.07 -8.05
N SER A 92 3.40 1.44 -7.04
CA SER A 92 2.72 0.14 -7.21
C SER A 92 1.57 0.21 -8.22
N LEU A 93 0.76 1.28 -8.20
CA LEU A 93 -0.34 1.47 -9.16
C LEU A 93 0.16 1.55 -10.60
N GLU A 94 1.18 2.39 -10.88
CA GLU A 94 1.75 2.50 -12.22
C GLU A 94 2.30 1.16 -12.70
N ALA A 95 2.94 0.39 -11.80
CA ALA A 95 3.48 -0.93 -12.13
C ALA A 95 2.36 -1.92 -12.50
N LEU A 96 1.24 -1.92 -11.76
CA LEU A 96 0.08 -2.77 -12.04
C LEU A 96 -0.63 -2.36 -13.34
N LEU A 97 -0.91 -1.08 -13.55
CA LEU A 97 -1.57 -0.59 -14.75
C LEU A 97 -0.77 -0.94 -16.03
N ARG A 98 0.56 -0.83 -16.00
CA ARG A 98 1.41 -1.23 -17.12
C ARG A 98 1.37 -2.73 -17.41
N ARG A 99 1.17 -3.55 -16.39
CA ARG A 99 1.07 -5.01 -16.54
C ARG A 99 -0.31 -5.48 -16.95
N ALA A 100 -1.36 -4.70 -16.68
CA ALA A 100 -2.75 -5.11 -16.92
C ALA A 100 -3.02 -5.55 -18.36
N ALA A 101 -2.31 -5.00 -19.37
CA ALA A 101 -2.44 -5.41 -20.76
C ALA A 101 -1.96 -6.85 -21.04
N SER A 102 -0.93 -7.31 -20.31
CA SER A 102 -0.35 -8.66 -20.41
C SER A 102 -0.81 -9.62 -19.30
N GLY A 103 -1.66 -9.16 -18.40
CA GLY A 103 -2.15 -9.87 -17.23
C GLY A 103 -1.51 -9.40 -15.93
N LEU A 104 -2.35 -9.19 -14.90
CA LEU A 104 -1.89 -8.91 -13.54
C LEU A 104 -1.23 -10.16 -12.93
N PRO A 105 -0.30 -10.02 -11.99
CA PRO A 105 0.31 -11.18 -11.32
C PRO A 105 -0.74 -11.94 -10.51
N ARG A 106 -0.65 -13.26 -10.52
CA ARG A 106 -1.37 -14.19 -9.65
C ARG A 106 -0.36 -14.68 -8.62
N VAL A 107 -0.54 -14.34 -7.35
CA VAL A 107 0.46 -14.60 -6.29
C VAL A 107 -0.15 -15.46 -5.18
N ASN A 108 -1.07 -14.90 -4.43
CA ASN A 108 -1.89 -15.55 -3.43
C ASN A 108 -3.17 -14.72 -3.26
N ARG A 109 -4.19 -15.30 -2.64
CA ARG A 109 -5.52 -14.71 -2.55
C ARG A 109 -5.52 -13.28 -2.00
N LEU A 110 -4.77 -13.00 -0.94
CA LEU A 110 -4.70 -11.67 -0.35
C LEU A 110 -4.04 -10.65 -1.30
N THR A 111 -2.91 -11.05 -1.89
CA THR A 111 -2.19 -10.21 -2.86
C THR A 111 -3.04 -9.93 -4.10
N ASP A 112 -3.73 -10.93 -4.61
CA ASP A 112 -4.58 -10.82 -5.78
C ASP A 112 -5.75 -9.87 -5.53
N VAL A 113 -6.40 -9.97 -4.35
CA VAL A 113 -7.50 -9.09 -3.96
C VAL A 113 -7.04 -7.65 -3.85
N TYR A 114 -5.96 -7.36 -3.11
CA TYR A 114 -5.56 -5.96 -2.95
C TYR A 114 -4.99 -5.35 -4.24
N ASN A 115 -4.29 -6.11 -5.07
CA ASN A 115 -3.84 -5.65 -6.38
C ASN A 115 -5.01 -5.29 -7.29
N ALA A 116 -6.06 -6.10 -7.29
CA ALA A 116 -7.26 -5.82 -8.07
C ALA A 116 -7.97 -4.56 -7.56
N VAL A 117 -8.15 -4.39 -6.25
CA VAL A 117 -8.74 -3.18 -5.64
C VAL A 117 -7.90 -1.94 -5.96
N SER A 118 -6.56 -2.03 -5.89
CA SER A 118 -5.65 -0.95 -6.28
C SER A 118 -5.91 -0.45 -7.70
N VAL A 119 -6.07 -1.38 -8.64
CA VAL A 119 -6.32 -1.06 -10.06
C VAL A 119 -7.73 -0.52 -10.27
N LEU A 120 -8.75 -1.13 -9.65
CA LEU A 120 -10.16 -0.73 -9.81
C LEU A 120 -10.41 0.69 -9.29
N HIS A 121 -9.77 1.07 -8.20
CA HIS A 121 -9.89 2.40 -7.59
C HIS A 121 -8.77 3.37 -7.99
N GLN A 122 -7.78 2.91 -8.78
CA GLN A 122 -6.61 3.69 -9.19
C GLN A 122 -5.83 4.33 -8.02
N ILE A 123 -5.68 3.58 -6.92
CA ILE A 123 -4.98 4.01 -5.71
C ILE A 123 -3.83 3.03 -5.44
N PRO A 124 -2.56 3.52 -5.23
CA PRO A 124 -1.50 2.67 -4.74
C PRO A 124 -1.92 1.99 -3.43
N LEU A 125 -1.81 0.66 -3.41
CA LEU A 125 -2.19 -0.15 -2.27
C LEU A 125 -1.11 -1.19 -2.04
N GLY A 126 -0.68 -1.33 -0.79
CA GLY A 126 0.23 -2.36 -0.32
C GLY A 126 -0.40 -3.20 0.77
N GLY A 127 -0.04 -4.48 0.86
CA GLY A 127 -0.48 -5.39 1.92
C GLY A 127 0.72 -6.03 2.59
N GLU A 128 0.75 -6.05 3.93
CA GLU A 128 1.86 -6.55 4.72
C GLU A 128 1.35 -7.49 5.83
N ASP A 129 2.10 -8.54 6.14
CA ASP A 129 1.78 -9.50 7.22
C ASP A 129 1.97 -8.81 8.58
N LEU A 130 0.87 -8.57 9.27
CA LEU A 130 0.83 -7.87 10.54
C LEU A 130 1.59 -8.61 11.64
N SER A 131 1.62 -9.94 11.59
CA SER A 131 2.34 -10.78 12.56
C SER A 131 3.87 -10.61 12.47
N ARG A 132 4.36 -10.00 11.41
CA ARG A 132 5.79 -9.76 11.15
C ARG A 132 6.25 -8.34 11.50
N TYR A 133 5.35 -7.50 11.95
CA TYR A 133 5.70 -6.16 12.42
C TYR A 133 6.40 -6.20 13.79
N SER A 134 7.34 -5.29 13.96
CA SER A 134 7.97 -4.98 15.26
C SER A 134 7.60 -3.53 15.62
N GLY A 135 6.62 -3.35 16.50
CA GLY A 135 6.06 -2.03 16.78
C GLY A 135 5.10 -1.51 15.70
N ALA A 136 4.77 -0.23 15.74
CA ALA A 136 3.81 0.41 14.85
C ALA A 136 4.42 0.87 13.52
N PRO A 137 3.64 0.93 12.43
CA PRO A 137 4.12 1.43 11.14
C PRO A 137 4.36 2.94 11.18
N ARG A 138 5.47 3.38 10.60
CA ARG A 138 5.84 4.80 10.48
C ARG A 138 6.25 5.11 9.05
N LEU A 139 5.71 6.19 8.50
CA LEU A 139 6.18 6.75 7.23
C LEU A 139 7.13 7.90 7.50
N VAL A 140 8.38 7.75 7.09
CA VAL A 140 9.46 8.68 7.43
C VAL A 140 10.32 9.03 6.23
N ARG A 141 11.14 10.08 6.38
CA ARG A 141 12.29 10.35 5.51
C ARG A 141 13.49 9.58 6.06
N ALA A 142 13.96 8.59 5.33
CA ALA A 142 15.02 7.69 5.77
C ALA A 142 16.31 8.44 6.11
N ALA A 143 17.00 8.01 7.17
CA ALA A 143 18.36 8.45 7.48
C ALA A 143 19.41 7.78 6.56
N GLY A 144 19.05 6.64 5.94
CA GLY A 144 19.93 5.86 5.10
C GLY A 144 20.63 4.70 5.83
N THR A 145 20.28 4.48 7.09
CA THR A 145 20.86 3.42 7.93
C THR A 145 19.88 2.30 8.27
N GLU A 146 18.61 2.49 7.94
CA GLU A 146 17.53 1.53 8.21
C GLU A 146 17.72 0.28 7.35
N PRO A 147 17.73 -0.92 7.93
CA PRO A 147 17.88 -2.15 7.15
C PRO A 147 16.61 -2.43 6.33
N PHE A 148 16.79 -2.85 5.10
CA PHE A 148 15.74 -3.30 4.20
C PHE A 148 16.00 -4.74 3.76
N ASP A 149 15.22 -5.68 4.27
CA ASP A 149 15.30 -7.09 3.89
C ASP A 149 14.71 -7.31 2.50
N THR A 150 15.53 -7.72 1.55
CA THR A 150 15.14 -7.93 0.15
C THR A 150 15.84 -9.15 -0.45
N ALA A 151 15.67 -9.35 -1.75
CA ALA A 151 16.41 -10.38 -2.50
C ALA A 151 17.07 -9.78 -3.73
N ALA A 152 18.32 -10.15 -3.97
CA ALA A 152 19.06 -9.94 -5.20
C ALA A 152 19.40 -11.32 -5.79
N ASP A 153 19.00 -11.56 -7.05
CA ASP A 153 19.18 -12.84 -7.74
C ASP A 153 18.67 -14.07 -6.94
N GLY A 154 17.56 -13.90 -6.21
CA GLY A 154 16.95 -14.93 -5.38
C GLY A 154 17.62 -15.14 -4.02
N ILE A 155 18.73 -14.45 -3.73
CA ILE A 155 19.46 -14.54 -2.46
C ILE A 155 18.98 -13.41 -1.53
N ALA A 156 18.75 -13.76 -0.26
CA ALA A 156 18.41 -12.76 0.76
C ALA A 156 19.58 -11.80 0.98
N VAL A 157 19.29 -10.49 0.91
CA VAL A 157 20.26 -9.42 1.14
C VAL A 157 19.63 -8.32 1.99
N ILE A 158 20.46 -7.58 2.71
CA ILE A 158 20.05 -6.33 3.37
C ILE A 158 20.58 -5.17 2.54
N GLU A 159 19.63 -4.37 2.04
CA GLU A 159 19.92 -3.07 1.44
C GLU A 159 19.62 -1.95 2.45
N HIS A 160 19.94 -0.71 2.09
CA HIS A 160 19.58 0.49 2.83
C HIS A 160 18.95 1.50 1.87
N PRO A 161 17.94 2.28 2.30
CA PRO A 161 17.41 3.36 1.49
C PRO A 161 18.46 4.47 1.30
N ASP A 162 18.26 5.28 0.26
CA ASP A 162 19.04 6.51 0.15
C ASP A 162 18.61 7.51 1.25
N PRO A 163 19.54 8.29 1.84
CA PRO A 163 19.17 9.35 2.78
C PRO A 163 18.11 10.29 2.18
N GLY A 164 17.03 10.52 2.93
CA GLY A 164 15.89 11.32 2.48
C GLY A 164 14.87 10.58 1.59
N GLU A 165 15.08 9.30 1.29
CA GLU A 165 14.04 8.48 0.67
C GLU A 165 12.82 8.39 1.59
N VAL A 166 11.60 8.44 1.03
CA VAL A 166 10.37 8.21 1.81
C VAL A 166 10.14 6.71 1.93
N VAL A 167 10.04 6.21 3.16
CA VAL A 167 9.91 4.78 3.45
C VAL A 167 8.87 4.53 4.55
N TRP A 168 8.11 3.45 4.41
CA TRP A 168 7.44 2.84 5.56
C TRP A 168 8.44 1.98 6.33
N CYS A 169 8.41 2.06 7.65
CA CYS A 169 9.26 1.29 8.54
C CYS A 169 8.55 0.95 9.85
N ASP A 170 9.10 -0.03 10.56
CA ASP A 170 8.80 -0.35 11.95
C ASP A 170 10.10 -0.32 12.79
N ASP A 171 10.12 -0.92 13.98
CA ASP A 171 11.32 -0.94 14.84
C ASP A 171 12.43 -1.87 14.33
N ALA A 172 12.11 -2.79 13.41
CA ALA A 172 13.08 -3.72 12.82
C ALA A 172 13.68 -3.21 11.49
N GLY A 173 13.13 -2.15 10.90
CA GLY A 173 13.64 -1.56 9.67
C GLY A 173 12.56 -1.23 8.64
N VAL A 174 12.97 -1.03 7.40
CA VAL A 174 12.08 -0.65 6.29
C VAL A 174 11.14 -1.80 5.94
N THR A 175 9.85 -1.50 5.83
CA THR A 175 8.81 -2.44 5.36
C THR A 175 8.44 -2.16 3.91
N CYS A 176 8.48 -0.88 3.46
CA CYS A 176 8.29 -0.53 2.06
C CYS A 176 9.18 0.65 1.65
N ARG A 177 9.96 0.48 0.59
CA ARG A 177 10.83 1.51 0.01
C ARG A 177 10.08 2.45 -0.93
N ARG A 178 10.59 3.68 -1.01
CA ARG A 178 10.12 4.74 -1.93
C ARG A 178 8.61 4.88 -1.88
N TRP A 179 8.11 5.07 -0.65
CA TRP A 179 6.70 5.23 -0.33
C TRP A 179 5.90 3.93 -0.55
N ASN A 180 5.67 3.57 -1.80
CA ASN A 180 4.83 2.44 -2.22
C ASN A 180 5.41 1.71 -3.45
N TRP A 181 6.74 1.57 -3.49
CA TRP A 181 7.40 0.90 -4.61
C TRP A 181 7.65 -0.59 -4.37
N ARG A 182 8.36 -0.93 -3.26
CA ARG A 182 8.86 -2.29 -3.03
C ARG A 182 8.80 -2.64 -1.56
N GLN A 183 8.06 -3.71 -1.26
CA GLN A 183 7.92 -4.24 0.10
C GLN A 183 9.13 -5.10 0.50
N ALA A 184 9.45 -5.09 1.81
CA ALA A 184 10.43 -5.98 2.40
C ALA A 184 9.94 -7.44 2.35
N ARG A 185 10.87 -8.39 2.20
CA ARG A 185 10.56 -9.84 2.27
C ARG A 185 9.98 -10.24 3.63
N ARG A 186 10.44 -9.58 4.68
CA ARG A 186 10.05 -9.88 6.05
C ARG A 186 8.54 -9.74 6.26
N THR A 187 7.95 -8.67 5.73
CA THR A 187 6.53 -8.34 5.91
C THR A 187 5.64 -8.74 4.73
N GLN A 188 6.17 -9.46 3.74
CA GLN A 188 5.35 -9.93 2.60
C GLN A 188 4.19 -10.81 3.06
N LEU A 189 3.02 -10.59 2.44
CA LEU A 189 1.89 -11.51 2.54
C LEU A 189 2.24 -12.86 1.93
N ARG A 190 1.85 -13.92 2.62
CA ARG A 190 2.06 -15.31 2.22
C ARG A 190 0.73 -16.08 2.23
N GLU A 191 0.78 -17.30 1.74
CA GLU A 191 -0.39 -18.18 1.73
C GLU A 191 -0.85 -18.58 3.15
N ASP A 192 -0.01 -18.42 4.17
CA ASP A 192 -0.28 -18.71 5.58
C ASP A 192 -0.63 -17.46 6.42
N THR A 193 -0.69 -16.26 5.81
CA THR A 193 -1.00 -15.01 6.51
C THR A 193 -2.44 -15.00 7.01
N THR A 194 -2.63 -14.77 8.31
CA THR A 194 -3.95 -14.71 8.99
C THR A 194 -4.31 -13.32 9.50
N ALA A 195 -3.35 -12.39 9.54
CA ALA A 195 -3.54 -11.00 9.91
C ALA A 195 -2.67 -10.10 9.01
N ALA A 196 -3.23 -9.00 8.53
CA ALA A 196 -2.55 -8.12 7.58
C ALA A 196 -2.80 -6.64 7.88
N LEU A 197 -1.84 -5.81 7.50
CA LEU A 197 -1.99 -4.38 7.35
C LEU A 197 -2.08 -4.05 5.87
N PHE A 198 -3.11 -3.32 5.47
CA PHE A 198 -3.21 -2.72 4.14
C PHE A 198 -3.05 -1.21 4.24
N ILE A 199 -2.26 -0.65 3.34
CA ILE A 199 -1.95 0.77 3.26
C ILE A 199 -2.44 1.27 1.90
N LEU A 200 -3.41 2.18 1.93
CA LEU A 200 -3.93 2.88 0.75
C LEU A 200 -3.33 4.28 0.78
N ASP A 201 -2.50 4.59 -0.22
CA ASP A 201 -1.81 5.87 -0.32
C ASP A 201 -2.51 6.79 -1.32
N ALA A 202 -2.86 7.99 -0.91
CA ALA A 202 -3.53 8.97 -1.77
C ALA A 202 -2.80 10.31 -1.82
N LEU A 203 -2.82 10.89 -3.01
CA LEU A 203 -2.46 12.28 -3.32
C LEU A 203 -3.61 12.86 -4.13
N ASP A 204 -3.69 14.19 -4.24
CA ASP A 204 -4.61 14.78 -5.19
C ASP A 204 -4.32 14.28 -6.63
N PRO A 205 -5.35 14.06 -7.45
CA PRO A 205 -6.75 14.49 -7.28
C PRO A 205 -7.67 13.47 -6.58
N VAL A 206 -7.15 12.37 -6.02
CA VAL A 206 -8.00 11.41 -5.30
C VAL A 206 -8.59 12.07 -4.07
N THR A 207 -9.91 12.03 -3.95
CA THR A 207 -10.64 12.60 -2.81
C THR A 207 -10.68 11.65 -1.61
N ASP A 208 -10.99 12.18 -0.42
CA ASP A 208 -11.20 11.35 0.77
C ASP A 208 -12.35 10.35 0.57
N GLN A 209 -13.40 10.76 -0.13
CA GLN A 209 -14.53 9.88 -0.45
C GLN A 209 -14.10 8.68 -1.30
N GLU A 210 -13.28 8.90 -2.32
CA GLU A 210 -12.73 7.82 -3.16
C GLU A 210 -11.79 6.91 -2.38
N LEU A 211 -10.96 7.48 -1.51
CA LEU A 211 -10.06 6.71 -0.64
C LEU A 211 -10.85 5.84 0.35
N HIS A 212 -11.90 6.39 0.95
CA HIS A 212 -12.80 5.62 1.83
C HIS A 212 -13.55 4.53 1.06
N ALA A 213 -14.04 4.81 -0.15
CA ALA A 213 -14.73 3.82 -0.99
C ALA A 213 -13.81 2.63 -1.35
N ALA A 214 -12.54 2.91 -1.67
CA ALA A 214 -11.54 1.86 -1.93
C ALA A 214 -11.29 0.99 -0.69
N ALA A 215 -11.18 1.60 0.49
CA ALA A 215 -10.99 0.87 1.74
C ALA A 215 -12.23 0.05 2.13
N GLU A 216 -13.43 0.54 1.85
CA GLU A 216 -14.68 -0.19 2.07
C GLU A 216 -14.81 -1.40 1.14
N ASP A 217 -14.50 -1.25 -0.15
CA ASP A 217 -14.48 -2.35 -1.10
C ASP A 217 -13.47 -3.42 -0.67
N LEU A 218 -12.24 -3.01 -0.29
CA LEU A 218 -11.24 -3.94 0.23
C LEU A 218 -11.75 -4.68 1.47
N ALA A 219 -12.27 -3.96 2.47
CA ALA A 219 -12.78 -4.56 3.71
C ALA A 219 -13.93 -5.55 3.46
N ALA A 220 -14.86 -5.20 2.55
CA ALA A 220 -15.96 -6.07 2.18
C ALA A 220 -15.50 -7.38 1.52
N ARG A 221 -14.45 -7.34 0.71
CA ARG A 221 -13.85 -8.52 0.09
C ARG A 221 -13.10 -9.36 1.12
N LEU A 222 -12.32 -8.74 1.99
CA LEU A 222 -11.58 -9.43 3.06
C LEU A 222 -12.54 -10.11 4.05
N ALA A 223 -13.68 -9.50 4.37
CA ALA A 223 -14.71 -10.10 5.24
C ALA A 223 -15.25 -11.44 4.71
N ARG A 224 -15.16 -11.69 3.41
CA ARG A 224 -15.55 -12.98 2.79
C ARG A 224 -14.48 -14.06 2.94
N LEU A 225 -13.28 -13.72 3.38
CA LEU A 225 -12.15 -14.64 3.51
C LEU A 225 -12.10 -15.36 4.86
N GLY A 226 -13.15 -15.28 5.66
CA GLY A 226 -13.26 -16.02 6.91
C GLY A 226 -14.44 -15.55 7.77
N PRO A 227 -15.06 -16.44 8.55
CA PRO A 227 -16.20 -16.07 9.38
C PRO A 227 -15.83 -15.23 10.61
N GLY A 228 -14.53 -15.15 10.95
CA GLY A 228 -14.01 -14.39 12.09
C GLY A 228 -13.24 -13.15 11.69
N VAL A 229 -13.33 -12.70 10.44
CA VAL A 229 -12.59 -11.55 9.96
C VAL A 229 -13.08 -10.27 10.65
N ARG A 230 -12.12 -9.52 11.21
CA ARG A 230 -12.34 -8.21 11.83
C ARG A 230 -11.43 -7.19 11.17
N THR A 231 -11.90 -5.97 11.00
CA THR A 231 -11.14 -4.88 10.41
C THR A 231 -11.22 -3.63 11.28
N VAL A 232 -10.09 -2.92 11.38
CA VAL A 232 -10.01 -1.59 11.99
C VAL A 232 -9.34 -0.66 10.99
N ARG A 233 -9.79 0.59 10.93
CA ARG A 233 -9.29 1.59 9.98
C ARG A 233 -8.82 2.85 10.69
N ARG A 234 -7.78 3.47 10.14
CA ARG A 234 -7.30 4.79 10.57
C ARG A 234 -6.87 5.61 9.36
N MET A 235 -7.45 6.81 9.23
CA MET A 235 -6.99 7.82 8.29
C MET A 235 -5.84 8.63 8.91
N MET A 236 -4.83 8.92 8.12
CA MET A 236 -3.73 9.82 8.45
C MET A 236 -3.62 10.89 7.37
N ALA A 237 -3.58 12.14 7.77
CA ALA A 237 -3.44 13.31 6.91
C ALA A 237 -2.62 14.37 7.65
N ALA A 238 -2.16 15.40 6.94
CA ALA A 238 -1.60 16.57 7.59
C ALA A 238 -2.64 17.22 8.51
N ASP A 239 -2.19 17.73 9.65
CA ASP A 239 -3.07 18.57 10.47
C ASP A 239 -3.52 19.79 9.65
N PRO A 240 -4.82 20.16 9.70
CA PRO A 240 -5.29 21.35 9.02
C PRO A 240 -4.49 22.56 9.51
N ALA A 241 -4.09 23.41 8.56
CA ALA A 241 -3.35 24.63 8.88
C ALA A 241 -4.11 25.45 9.92
N PRO A 242 -3.45 26.06 10.92
CA PRO A 242 -4.11 26.89 11.92
C PRO A 242 -4.74 28.10 11.22
N GLY A 243 -6.06 28.02 10.96
CA GLY A 243 -6.85 29.06 10.27
C GLY A 243 -8.04 28.55 9.46
N GLU A 244 -8.13 27.27 9.14
CA GLU A 244 -9.24 26.71 8.33
C GLU A 244 -10.39 26.08 9.13
N ARG A 245 -10.45 26.34 10.44
CA ARG A 245 -11.61 25.98 11.27
C ARG A 245 -12.60 27.15 11.26
N GLY A 246 -13.45 27.20 10.28
CA GLY A 246 -14.58 28.09 10.16
C GLY A 246 -15.90 27.31 10.10
#